data_3cd7bfde816d0f3510a1c5013ae7d098
#
_entry.id   3cd7bfde816d0f3510a1c5013ae7d098
#
_cell.length_a   1.000
_cell.length_b   1.000
_cell.length_c   1.000
_cell.angle_alpha   90.00
_cell.angle_beta   90.00
_cell.angle_gamma   90.00
#
_symmetry.space_group_name_H-M   'P 1'
#
loop_
_entity.id
_entity.type
_entity.pdbx_description
1 polymer ?
#
loop_
_entity_poly.entity_id
_entity_poly.type
_entity_poly.pdbx_seq_one_letter_code
_entity_poly.pdbx_strand_id
1 'polypeptide(L)'
;MKKFLHVAAIALVALSLNSCLAGKYMSDYALKPAQHGVDDIERTRHKADSLMPGSTAWYDDLKAQGILKDAWTTSDDGYKLHACYVPAAKPEEAQGTAIVVHGYSDNHFVFLYLVRMYRDTFNYNVLFPDLQYHGYSEGDEIQMGWKDRLDVMKWIEIAHNEFKDDFMVLHGVSMGAATVMMTSGEQLPDYVKCFVEDCGYSSAWDQFATNLKQSFHMPPFPILNSASIVTRKRYGWGFKEASSVKQLAKSERPMLFIHGDADDFVPFDHLWKNYNAKTKGYKEYWVAEGAVHANSYAKYPEEYTRRVSNFLKTVKDMIAAGTYPNK
;
A
#
# COMPACT_ATOMS: atom_id res chain seq x y z
N MET A 1 25.88 43.03 24.31
CA MET A 1 25.20 41.78 24.60
C MET A 1 23.69 41.82 24.29
N LYS A 2 22.86 42.71 24.85
CA LYS A 2 21.40 42.73 24.60
C LYS A 2 21.00 42.87 23.10
N LYS A 3 21.69 43.75 22.33
CA LYS A 3 21.38 43.90 20.87
C LYS A 3 21.71 42.66 20.04
N PHE A 4 22.74 41.90 20.40
CA PHE A 4 23.11 40.65 19.72
C PHE A 4 22.06 39.53 19.99
N LEU A 5 21.53 39.48 21.21
CA LEU A 5 20.46 38.56 21.57
C LEU A 5 19.15 38.85 20.83
N HIS A 6 18.80 40.12 20.59
CA HIS A 6 17.59 40.50 19.83
C HIS A 6 17.75 40.17 18.32
N VAL A 7 18.90 40.42 17.72
CA VAL A 7 19.17 40.06 16.32
C VAL A 7 19.18 38.55 16.13
N ALA A 8 19.78 37.80 17.05
CA ALA A 8 19.76 36.34 17.02
C ALA A 8 18.32 35.77 17.19
N ALA A 9 17.51 36.38 18.09
CA ALA A 9 16.13 35.99 18.29
C ALA A 9 15.26 36.28 17.04
N ILE A 10 15.43 37.45 16.40
CA ILE A 10 14.72 37.79 15.16
C ILE A 10 15.12 36.87 14.01
N ALA A 11 16.41 36.55 13.87
CA ALA A 11 16.90 35.62 12.85
C ALA A 11 16.37 34.19 13.10
N LEU A 12 16.28 33.74 14.34
CA LEU A 12 15.68 32.45 14.72
C LEU A 12 14.19 32.40 14.42
N VAL A 13 13.45 33.48 14.68
CA VAL A 13 12.01 33.61 14.36
C VAL A 13 11.79 33.63 12.85
N ALA A 14 12.59 34.38 12.10
CA ALA A 14 12.53 34.42 10.64
C ALA A 14 12.87 33.04 10.00
N LEU A 15 13.88 32.35 10.51
CA LEU A 15 14.21 30.98 10.11
C LEU A 15 13.11 29.99 10.46
N SER A 16 12.46 30.13 11.62
CA SER A 16 11.35 29.25 12.02
C SER A 16 10.09 29.48 11.20
N LEU A 17 9.78 30.71 10.83
CA LEU A 17 8.62 31.06 9.96
C LEU A 17 8.85 30.55 8.52
N ASN A 18 10.04 30.74 7.96
CA ASN A 18 10.40 30.19 6.64
C ASN A 18 10.40 28.65 6.64
N SER A 19 10.89 28.03 7.71
CA SER A 19 10.86 26.57 7.89
C SER A 19 9.44 26.02 8.01
N CYS A 20 8.51 26.75 8.65
CA CYS A 20 7.11 26.36 8.77
C CYS A 20 6.37 26.45 7.41
N LEU A 21 6.63 27.50 6.62
CA LEU A 21 6.09 27.66 5.28
C LEU A 21 6.62 26.60 4.32
N ALA A 22 7.94 26.36 4.34
CA ALA A 22 8.58 25.28 3.55
C ALA A 22 8.04 23.90 3.98
N GLY A 23 7.88 23.65 5.27
CA GLY A 23 7.32 22.42 5.80
C GLY A 23 5.87 22.21 5.35
N LYS A 24 5.05 23.26 5.35
CA LYS A 24 3.67 23.19 4.82
C LYS A 24 3.67 22.87 3.33
N TYR A 25 4.44 23.60 2.54
CA TYR A 25 4.54 23.37 1.10
C TYR A 25 4.96 21.94 0.77
N MET A 26 6.00 21.43 1.44
CA MET A 26 6.48 20.07 1.22
C MET A 26 5.51 19.00 1.73
N SER A 27 4.79 19.25 2.83
CA SER A 27 3.72 18.37 3.29
C SER A 27 2.57 18.31 2.26
N ASP A 28 2.13 19.45 1.75
CA ASP A 28 1.08 19.51 0.72
C ASP A 28 1.57 18.87 -0.59
N TYR A 29 2.78 19.13 -1.03
CA TYR A 29 3.39 18.51 -2.21
C TYR A 29 3.44 16.97 -2.12
N ALA A 30 3.79 16.44 -0.95
CA ALA A 30 3.94 15.01 -0.74
C ALA A 30 2.60 14.27 -0.54
N LEU A 31 1.57 14.95 -0.02
CA LEU A 31 0.33 14.28 0.40
C LEU A 31 -0.91 14.73 -0.37
N LYS A 32 -0.81 15.77 -1.21
CA LYS A 32 -1.94 16.31 -1.99
C LYS A 32 -1.56 16.43 -3.47
N PRO A 33 -1.58 15.31 -4.22
CA PRO A 33 -1.36 15.36 -5.67
C PRO A 33 -2.41 16.23 -6.35
N ALA A 34 -2.03 16.88 -7.47
CA ALA A 34 -2.90 17.77 -8.22
C ALA A 34 -4.11 17.04 -8.84
N GLN A 35 -3.93 15.77 -9.20
CA GLN A 35 -4.99 14.88 -9.69
C GLN A 35 -5.19 13.76 -8.68
N HIS A 36 -6.41 13.58 -8.23
CA HIS A 36 -6.81 12.56 -7.25
C HIS A 36 -8.31 12.35 -7.26
N GLY A 37 -8.76 11.32 -6.56
CA GLY A 37 -10.17 11.03 -6.40
C GLY A 37 -10.86 10.74 -7.74
N VAL A 38 -12.10 11.19 -7.87
CA VAL A 38 -12.93 10.92 -9.08
C VAL A 38 -12.38 11.57 -10.35
N ASP A 39 -11.67 12.68 -10.23
CA ASP A 39 -11.09 13.39 -11.37
C ASP A 39 -9.94 12.59 -12.03
N ASP A 40 -9.46 11.55 -11.37
CA ASP A 40 -8.35 10.71 -11.83
C ASP A 40 -8.79 9.34 -12.36
N ILE A 41 -10.07 9.04 -12.34
CA ILE A 41 -10.62 7.73 -12.74
C ILE A 41 -10.27 7.39 -14.20
N GLU A 42 -10.44 8.33 -15.13
CA GLU A 42 -10.18 8.05 -16.54
C GLU A 42 -8.70 7.74 -16.81
N ARG A 43 -7.78 8.49 -16.20
CA ARG A 43 -6.34 8.22 -16.28
C ARG A 43 -6.00 6.81 -15.79
N THR A 44 -6.56 6.42 -14.64
CA THR A 44 -6.29 5.11 -14.04
C THR A 44 -6.92 3.96 -14.82
N ARG A 45 -8.07 4.16 -15.46
CA ARG A 45 -8.66 3.20 -16.39
C ARG A 45 -7.74 2.99 -17.61
N HIS A 46 -7.25 4.07 -18.24
CA HIS A 46 -6.27 3.96 -19.33
C HIS A 46 -4.98 3.25 -18.90
N LYS A 47 -4.48 3.54 -17.68
CA LYS A 47 -3.31 2.86 -17.11
C LYS A 47 -3.58 1.36 -16.91
N ALA A 48 -4.76 0.97 -16.45
CA ALA A 48 -5.15 -0.43 -16.30
C ALA A 48 -5.11 -1.19 -17.64
N ASP A 49 -5.69 -0.61 -18.71
CA ASP A 49 -5.67 -1.21 -20.03
C ASP A 49 -4.28 -1.22 -20.69
N SER A 50 -3.38 -0.28 -20.31
CA SER A 50 -1.98 -0.30 -20.72
C SER A 50 -1.20 -1.45 -20.08
N LEU A 51 -1.51 -1.78 -18.81
CA LEU A 51 -0.87 -2.87 -18.08
C LEU A 51 -1.41 -4.25 -18.50
N MET A 52 -2.71 -4.34 -18.71
CA MET A 52 -3.37 -5.55 -19.19
C MET A 52 -4.55 -5.17 -20.11
N PRO A 53 -4.40 -5.28 -21.44
CA PRO A 53 -5.45 -4.91 -22.39
C PRO A 53 -6.80 -5.58 -22.09
N GLY A 54 -7.88 -4.80 -22.15
CA GLY A 54 -9.23 -5.25 -21.88
C GLY A 54 -9.61 -5.37 -20.40
N SER A 55 -8.77 -4.88 -19.48
CA SER A 55 -9.07 -4.92 -18.04
C SER A 55 -10.30 -4.09 -17.68
N THR A 56 -10.44 -2.90 -18.26
CA THR A 56 -11.60 -2.05 -17.98
C THR A 56 -12.88 -2.61 -18.60
N ALA A 57 -12.82 -3.19 -19.80
CA ALA A 57 -13.97 -3.87 -20.40
C ALA A 57 -14.41 -5.09 -19.56
N TRP A 58 -13.47 -5.88 -19.06
CA TRP A 58 -13.73 -6.97 -18.12
C TRP A 58 -14.42 -6.48 -16.84
N TYR A 59 -13.93 -5.38 -16.27
CA TYR A 59 -14.54 -4.75 -15.08
C TYR A 59 -15.97 -4.30 -15.36
N ASP A 60 -16.19 -3.58 -16.46
CA ASP A 60 -17.50 -3.03 -16.82
C ASP A 60 -18.52 -4.14 -17.10
N ASP A 61 -18.09 -5.24 -17.75
CA ASP A 61 -18.94 -6.41 -18.02
C ASP A 61 -19.39 -7.08 -16.72
N LEU A 62 -18.48 -7.36 -15.79
CA LEU A 62 -18.83 -7.93 -14.48
C LEU A 62 -19.71 -7.00 -13.64
N LYS A 63 -19.48 -5.70 -13.77
CA LYS A 63 -20.31 -4.68 -13.11
C LYS A 63 -21.72 -4.66 -13.68
N ALA A 64 -21.86 -4.68 -15.00
CA ALA A 64 -23.15 -4.71 -15.68
C ALA A 64 -23.95 -5.98 -15.36
N GLN A 65 -23.28 -7.10 -15.18
CA GLN A 65 -23.89 -8.38 -14.75
C GLN A 65 -24.23 -8.41 -13.25
N GLY A 66 -23.86 -7.41 -12.45
CA GLY A 66 -24.05 -7.39 -10.99
C GLY A 66 -23.17 -8.39 -10.24
N ILE A 67 -22.15 -8.94 -10.88
CA ILE A 67 -21.18 -9.87 -10.28
C ILE A 67 -20.15 -9.07 -9.46
N LEU A 68 -19.60 -8.00 -10.04
CA LEU A 68 -18.73 -7.06 -9.35
C LEU A 68 -19.58 -5.99 -8.67
N LYS A 69 -19.37 -5.78 -7.38
CA LYS A 69 -20.19 -4.88 -6.56
C LYS A 69 -19.34 -3.87 -5.82
N ASP A 70 -19.94 -2.74 -5.41
CA ASP A 70 -19.34 -1.76 -4.53
C ASP A 70 -19.59 -2.12 -3.07
N ALA A 71 -18.60 -1.82 -2.24
CA ALA A 71 -18.70 -1.80 -0.79
C ALA A 71 -18.32 -0.43 -0.26
N TRP A 72 -18.89 -0.06 0.87
CA TRP A 72 -18.65 1.22 1.52
C TRP A 72 -18.42 1.03 3.01
N THR A 73 -17.52 1.80 3.57
CA THR A 73 -17.30 1.91 5.02
C THR A 73 -16.96 3.34 5.40
N THR A 74 -16.68 3.58 6.68
CA THR A 74 -16.26 4.89 7.17
C THR A 74 -14.92 4.75 7.89
N SER A 75 -13.95 5.60 7.57
CA SER A 75 -12.66 5.66 8.27
C SER A 75 -12.85 6.14 9.72
N ASP A 76 -11.83 5.98 10.56
CA ASP A 76 -11.87 6.49 11.93
C ASP A 76 -11.90 8.03 11.97
N ASP A 77 -11.46 8.69 10.91
CA ASP A 77 -11.54 10.16 10.74
C ASP A 77 -12.91 10.62 10.19
N GLY A 78 -13.85 9.70 9.91
CA GLY A 78 -15.22 9.99 9.47
C GLY A 78 -15.39 10.10 7.95
N TYR A 79 -14.37 9.80 7.15
CA TYR A 79 -14.46 9.81 5.68
C TYR A 79 -15.14 8.56 5.16
N LYS A 80 -16.01 8.72 4.14
CA LYS A 80 -16.63 7.61 3.43
C LYS A 80 -15.61 6.97 2.50
N LEU A 81 -15.39 5.66 2.66
CA LEU A 81 -14.44 4.88 1.90
C LEU A 81 -15.15 3.90 0.98
N HIS A 82 -14.55 3.68 -0.18
CA HIS A 82 -15.05 2.82 -1.24
C HIS A 82 -14.14 1.60 -1.45
N ALA A 83 -14.73 0.49 -1.81
CA ALA A 83 -14.05 -0.67 -2.38
C ALA A 83 -14.94 -1.34 -3.44
N CYS A 84 -14.31 -2.07 -4.34
CA CYS A 84 -15.00 -3.06 -5.14
C CYS A 84 -14.74 -4.46 -4.60
N TYR A 85 -15.70 -5.37 -4.80
CA TYR A 85 -15.48 -6.79 -4.57
C TYR A 85 -16.11 -7.66 -5.67
N VAL A 86 -15.50 -8.80 -5.91
CA VAL A 86 -15.91 -9.75 -6.94
C VAL A 86 -15.69 -11.18 -6.45
N PRO A 87 -16.69 -12.08 -6.59
CA PRO A 87 -16.51 -13.49 -6.24
C PRO A 87 -15.54 -14.19 -7.18
N ALA A 88 -14.96 -15.29 -6.73
CA ALA A 88 -14.14 -16.20 -7.51
C ALA A 88 -14.84 -16.56 -8.84
N ALA A 89 -14.06 -16.96 -9.85
CA ALA A 89 -14.63 -17.36 -11.14
C ALA A 89 -15.57 -18.56 -11.01
N LYS A 90 -15.26 -19.46 -10.06
CA LYS A 90 -16.09 -20.57 -9.61
C LYS A 90 -16.32 -20.43 -8.10
N PRO A 91 -17.37 -19.75 -7.66
CA PRO A 91 -17.57 -19.41 -6.25
C PRO A 91 -17.60 -20.63 -5.32
N GLU A 92 -18.22 -21.74 -5.75
CA GLU A 92 -18.32 -22.98 -4.96
C GLU A 92 -16.97 -23.70 -4.75
N GLU A 93 -15.97 -23.35 -5.54
CA GLU A 93 -14.61 -23.88 -5.46
C GLU A 93 -13.59 -22.81 -5.00
N ALA A 94 -14.05 -21.71 -4.42
CA ALA A 94 -13.20 -20.60 -4.02
C ALA A 94 -12.06 -21.06 -3.09
N GLN A 95 -10.86 -20.60 -3.38
CA GLN A 95 -9.65 -20.99 -2.66
C GLN A 95 -9.33 -20.10 -1.45
N GLY A 96 -10.11 -19.03 -1.25
CA GLY A 96 -9.96 -18.03 -0.22
C GLY A 96 -10.26 -16.64 -0.76
N THR A 97 -9.95 -15.62 0.02
CA THR A 97 -10.14 -14.20 -0.32
C THR A 97 -8.80 -13.47 -0.45
N ALA A 98 -8.67 -12.64 -1.47
CA ALA A 98 -7.56 -11.70 -1.63
C ALA A 98 -8.03 -10.26 -1.42
N ILE A 99 -7.25 -9.46 -0.68
CA ILE A 99 -7.42 -8.00 -0.63
C ILE A 99 -6.26 -7.38 -1.41
N VAL A 100 -6.56 -6.68 -2.52
CA VAL A 100 -5.56 -6.06 -3.40
C VAL A 100 -5.51 -4.56 -3.15
N VAL A 101 -4.37 -4.05 -2.69
CA VAL A 101 -4.20 -2.66 -2.24
C VAL A 101 -3.30 -1.88 -3.21
N HIS A 102 -3.82 -0.77 -3.74
CA HIS A 102 -3.18 0.05 -4.77
C HIS A 102 -2.06 0.97 -4.23
N GLY A 103 -1.28 1.54 -5.17
CA GLY A 103 -0.18 2.46 -4.91
C GLY A 103 -0.58 3.92 -4.77
N TYR A 104 0.43 4.79 -4.55
CA TYR A 104 0.30 6.25 -4.45
C TYR A 104 -0.31 6.84 -5.73
N SER A 105 -1.29 7.72 -5.59
CA SER A 105 -2.06 8.36 -6.67
C SER A 105 -2.67 7.38 -7.70
N ASP A 106 -2.81 6.11 -7.37
CA ASP A 106 -3.58 5.11 -8.13
C ASP A 106 -4.96 4.91 -7.49
N ASN A 107 -5.73 3.92 -7.94
CA ASN A 107 -7.00 3.50 -7.34
C ASN A 107 -7.30 2.05 -7.74
N HIS A 108 -8.47 1.55 -7.41
CA HIS A 108 -8.89 0.19 -7.66
C HIS A 108 -8.75 -0.28 -9.14
N PHE A 109 -8.73 0.63 -10.13
CA PHE A 109 -8.58 0.24 -11.54
C PHE A 109 -7.16 -0.22 -11.89
N VAL A 110 -6.13 0.45 -11.38
CA VAL A 110 -4.75 0.23 -11.86
C VAL A 110 -4.30 -1.21 -11.65
N PHE A 111 -4.73 -1.86 -10.59
CA PHE A 111 -4.30 -3.22 -10.24
C PHE A 111 -5.31 -4.32 -10.63
N LEU A 112 -6.18 -4.05 -11.61
CA LEU A 112 -7.11 -5.06 -12.14
C LEU A 112 -6.40 -6.32 -12.65
N TYR A 113 -5.15 -6.22 -13.09
CA TYR A 113 -4.36 -7.38 -13.47
C TYR A 113 -4.12 -8.35 -12.28
N LEU A 114 -3.92 -7.84 -11.07
CA LEU A 114 -3.85 -8.66 -9.86
C LEU A 114 -5.22 -9.22 -9.48
N VAL A 115 -6.27 -8.40 -9.58
CA VAL A 115 -7.64 -8.85 -9.32
C VAL A 115 -7.98 -10.03 -10.23
N ARG A 116 -7.66 -9.94 -11.54
CA ARG A 116 -7.85 -11.02 -12.51
C ARG A 116 -6.97 -12.22 -12.22
N MET A 117 -5.70 -12.02 -11.83
CA MET A 117 -4.81 -13.10 -11.43
C MET A 117 -5.41 -13.90 -10.25
N TYR A 118 -5.86 -13.22 -9.21
CA TYR A 118 -6.48 -13.89 -8.06
C TYR A 118 -7.79 -14.56 -8.43
N ARG A 119 -8.70 -13.85 -9.12
CA ARG A 119 -10.02 -14.36 -9.44
C ARG A 119 -9.99 -15.44 -10.52
N ASP A 120 -9.36 -15.15 -11.66
CA ASP A 120 -9.50 -15.98 -12.87
C ASP A 120 -8.46 -17.12 -12.90
N THR A 121 -7.26 -16.91 -12.29
CA THR A 121 -6.19 -17.92 -12.29
C THR A 121 -6.15 -18.73 -10.99
N PHE A 122 -6.28 -18.08 -9.83
CA PHE A 122 -6.20 -18.77 -8.52
C PHE A 122 -7.56 -19.16 -7.95
N ASN A 123 -8.65 -18.67 -8.53
CA ASN A 123 -10.02 -18.87 -8.08
C ASN A 123 -10.28 -18.36 -6.65
N TYR A 124 -9.83 -17.13 -6.37
CA TYR A 124 -10.09 -16.42 -5.11
C TYR A 124 -11.23 -15.42 -5.27
N ASN A 125 -11.97 -15.19 -4.20
CA ASN A 125 -12.76 -13.98 -4.03
C ASN A 125 -11.83 -12.79 -3.88
N VAL A 126 -12.18 -11.61 -4.38
CA VAL A 126 -11.29 -10.44 -4.33
C VAL A 126 -12.03 -9.21 -3.87
N LEU A 127 -11.47 -8.51 -2.87
CA LEU A 127 -11.85 -7.14 -2.48
C LEU A 127 -10.68 -6.21 -2.81
N PHE A 128 -10.95 -5.05 -3.41
CA PHE A 128 -9.93 -4.10 -3.82
C PHE A 128 -10.40 -2.66 -3.54
N PRO A 129 -9.91 -2.07 -2.43
CA PRO A 129 -10.34 -0.77 -1.96
C PRO A 129 -9.71 0.38 -2.74
N ASP A 130 -10.39 1.52 -2.72
CA ASP A 130 -9.77 2.82 -2.87
C ASP A 130 -9.28 3.28 -1.49
N LEU A 131 -8.00 3.52 -1.33
CA LEU A 131 -7.45 4.07 -0.11
C LEU A 131 -7.96 5.51 0.10
N GLN A 132 -7.85 6.02 1.31
CA GLN A 132 -8.28 7.37 1.64
C GLN A 132 -7.69 8.42 0.68
N TYR A 133 -8.51 9.34 0.19
CA TYR A 133 -8.13 10.38 -0.80
C TYR A 133 -7.82 9.86 -2.21
N HIS A 134 -8.28 8.64 -2.56
CA HIS A 134 -8.12 8.04 -3.89
C HIS A 134 -9.46 7.52 -4.44
N GLY A 135 -9.56 7.44 -5.76
CA GLY A 135 -10.73 6.88 -6.44
C GLY A 135 -12.04 7.48 -5.96
N TYR A 136 -12.95 6.66 -5.48
CA TYR A 136 -14.25 7.10 -4.93
C TYR A 136 -14.23 7.30 -3.41
N SER A 137 -13.10 7.08 -2.75
CA SER A 137 -12.94 7.32 -1.32
C SER A 137 -12.72 8.81 -1.03
N GLU A 138 -13.37 9.30 0.03
CA GLU A 138 -13.15 10.64 0.56
C GLU A 138 -11.79 10.73 1.29
N GLY A 139 -11.38 11.94 1.62
CA GLY A 139 -10.16 12.24 2.38
C GLY A 139 -9.68 13.66 2.14
N ASP A 140 -8.70 14.09 2.91
CA ASP A 140 -8.04 15.39 2.77
C ASP A 140 -6.61 15.28 2.25
N GLU A 141 -5.99 14.10 2.38
CA GLU A 141 -4.62 13.83 1.96
C GLU A 141 -4.32 12.32 1.90
N ILE A 142 -3.26 11.97 1.20
CA ILE A 142 -2.72 10.61 1.15
C ILE A 142 -2.06 10.24 2.49
N GLN A 143 -2.40 9.09 3.05
CA GLN A 143 -1.99 8.64 4.39
C GLN A 143 -0.69 7.84 4.40
N MET A 144 -0.08 7.59 3.24
CA MET A 144 1.17 6.82 3.11
C MET A 144 1.16 5.47 3.84
N GLY A 145 0.03 4.78 3.81
CA GLY A 145 -0.14 3.49 4.47
C GLY A 145 -0.41 3.56 5.97
N TRP A 146 -0.21 4.72 6.64
CA TRP A 146 -0.26 4.75 8.09
C TRP A 146 -1.67 4.65 8.65
N LYS A 147 -2.59 5.52 8.25
CA LYS A 147 -4.00 5.37 8.62
C LYS A 147 -4.71 4.37 7.71
N ASP A 148 -4.31 4.30 6.44
CA ASP A 148 -4.82 3.30 5.48
C ASP A 148 -4.76 1.87 6.03
N ARG A 149 -3.76 1.52 6.86
CA ARG A 149 -3.68 0.19 7.48
C ARG A 149 -4.87 -0.12 8.41
N LEU A 150 -5.44 0.91 9.06
CA LEU A 150 -6.63 0.76 9.91
C LEU A 150 -7.90 0.62 9.06
N ASP A 151 -7.95 1.34 7.93
CA ASP A 151 -9.03 1.19 6.97
C ASP A 151 -8.99 -0.21 6.32
N VAL A 152 -7.79 -0.73 6.03
CA VAL A 152 -7.61 -2.12 5.54
C VAL A 152 -8.10 -3.14 6.58
N MET A 153 -7.96 -2.89 7.89
CA MET A 153 -8.55 -3.75 8.92
C MET A 153 -10.08 -3.83 8.81
N LYS A 154 -10.76 -2.74 8.49
CA LYS A 154 -12.21 -2.73 8.23
C LYS A 154 -12.56 -3.50 6.96
N TRP A 155 -11.76 -3.37 5.91
CA TRP A 155 -11.95 -4.12 4.66
C TRP A 155 -11.74 -5.63 4.85
N ILE A 156 -10.82 -6.03 5.73
CA ILE A 156 -10.64 -7.44 6.14
C ILE A 156 -11.94 -8.01 6.73
N GLU A 157 -12.58 -7.29 7.66
CA GLU A 157 -13.84 -7.71 8.27
C GLU A 157 -14.99 -7.75 7.26
N ILE A 158 -15.08 -6.74 6.37
CA ILE A 158 -16.11 -6.67 5.34
C ILE A 158 -15.97 -7.85 4.36
N ALA A 159 -14.75 -8.10 3.87
CA ALA A 159 -14.46 -9.20 2.95
C ALA A 159 -14.78 -10.56 3.58
N HIS A 160 -14.39 -10.77 4.86
CA HIS A 160 -14.74 -12.00 5.57
C HIS A 160 -16.24 -12.16 5.79
N ASN A 161 -16.95 -11.07 6.09
CA ASN A 161 -18.41 -11.10 6.26
C ASN A 161 -19.15 -11.40 4.96
N GLU A 162 -18.62 -10.96 3.82
CA GLU A 162 -19.20 -11.25 2.49
C GLU A 162 -18.93 -12.68 2.04
N PHE A 163 -17.68 -13.14 2.11
CA PHE A 163 -17.25 -14.40 1.49
C PHE A 163 -17.15 -15.59 2.46
N LYS A 164 -16.99 -15.33 3.77
CA LYS A 164 -16.88 -16.35 4.83
C LYS A 164 -15.65 -17.28 4.71
N ASP A 165 -14.60 -16.85 3.98
CA ASP A 165 -13.41 -17.66 3.81
C ASP A 165 -12.51 -17.64 5.06
N ASP A 166 -11.92 -18.79 5.39
CA ASP A 166 -10.94 -18.95 6.48
C ASP A 166 -9.48 -18.75 6.00
N PHE A 167 -9.28 -18.42 4.73
CA PHE A 167 -7.98 -18.12 4.14
C PHE A 167 -8.02 -16.78 3.42
N MET A 168 -7.37 -15.79 3.99
CA MET A 168 -7.25 -14.46 3.39
C MET A 168 -5.80 -14.08 3.18
N VAL A 169 -5.49 -13.53 2.00
CA VAL A 169 -4.21 -12.92 1.64
C VAL A 169 -4.38 -11.44 1.38
N LEU A 170 -3.44 -10.62 1.86
CA LEU A 170 -3.34 -9.21 1.49
C LEU A 170 -2.19 -9.03 0.52
N HIS A 171 -2.45 -8.38 -0.62
CA HIS A 171 -1.46 -8.11 -1.65
C HIS A 171 -1.44 -6.62 -1.98
N GLY A 172 -0.31 -5.97 -1.78
CA GLY A 172 -0.14 -4.55 -2.07
C GLY A 172 1.04 -4.28 -2.99
N VAL A 173 0.95 -3.18 -3.75
CA VAL A 173 2.03 -2.71 -4.63
C VAL A 173 2.42 -1.30 -4.24
N SER A 174 3.72 -1.00 -4.13
CA SER A 174 4.25 0.33 -3.81
C SER A 174 3.73 0.85 -2.45
N MET A 175 2.99 1.96 -2.42
CA MET A 175 2.31 2.43 -1.20
C MET A 175 1.33 1.38 -0.65
N GLY A 176 0.66 0.62 -1.51
CA GLY A 176 -0.17 -0.51 -1.10
C GLY A 176 0.63 -1.62 -0.42
N ALA A 177 1.85 -1.90 -0.90
CA ALA A 177 2.77 -2.84 -0.27
C ALA A 177 3.21 -2.34 1.12
N ALA A 178 3.55 -1.05 1.25
CA ALA A 178 3.83 -0.46 2.54
C ALA A 178 2.60 -0.53 3.47
N THR A 179 1.39 -0.31 2.94
CA THR A 179 0.13 -0.43 3.68
C THR A 179 -0.06 -1.84 4.23
N VAL A 180 0.06 -2.88 3.38
CA VAL A 180 -0.14 -4.27 3.84
C VAL A 180 0.97 -4.72 4.79
N MET A 181 2.22 -4.26 4.61
CA MET A 181 3.29 -4.47 5.59
C MET A 181 2.96 -3.81 6.93
N MET A 182 2.43 -2.58 6.92
CA MET A 182 2.02 -1.91 8.16
C MET A 182 0.81 -2.58 8.80
N THR A 183 -0.16 -3.05 8.02
CA THR A 183 -1.30 -3.84 8.50
C THR A 183 -0.84 -5.14 9.16
N SER A 184 0.21 -5.79 8.64
CA SER A 184 0.71 -7.06 9.16
C SER A 184 1.21 -7.01 10.60
N GLY A 185 1.49 -5.82 11.12
CA GLY A 185 1.90 -5.60 12.52
C GLY A 185 0.76 -5.29 13.49
N GLU A 186 -0.49 -5.26 13.01
CA GLU A 186 -1.69 -5.07 13.83
C GLU A 186 -2.20 -6.41 14.39
N GLN A 187 -3.19 -6.35 15.29
CA GLN A 187 -3.88 -7.55 15.78
C GLN A 187 -4.84 -8.06 14.70
N LEU A 188 -4.42 -9.12 14.02
CA LEU A 188 -5.15 -9.68 12.88
C LEU A 188 -6.03 -10.86 13.28
N PRO A 189 -7.24 -10.98 12.70
CA PRO A 189 -8.05 -12.18 12.79
C PRO A 189 -7.32 -13.43 12.23
N ASP A 190 -7.69 -14.61 12.72
CA ASP A 190 -7.01 -15.85 12.34
C ASP A 190 -7.21 -16.24 10.87
N TYR A 191 -8.26 -15.77 10.22
CA TYR A 191 -8.48 -16.00 8.80
C TYR A 191 -7.56 -15.18 7.88
N VAL A 192 -6.86 -14.14 8.36
CA VAL A 192 -5.77 -13.49 7.62
C VAL A 192 -4.52 -14.35 7.73
N LYS A 193 -4.12 -14.99 6.62
CA LYS A 193 -3.07 -16.01 6.64
C LYS A 193 -1.71 -15.52 6.16
N CYS A 194 -1.65 -14.65 5.16
CA CYS A 194 -0.37 -14.22 4.60
C CYS A 194 -0.45 -12.88 3.88
N PHE A 195 0.73 -12.39 3.51
CA PHE A 195 0.91 -11.12 2.84
C PHE A 195 1.83 -11.27 1.62
N VAL A 196 1.54 -10.50 0.57
CA VAL A 196 2.43 -10.29 -0.57
C VAL A 196 2.67 -8.79 -0.69
N GLU A 197 3.91 -8.37 -0.66
CA GLU A 197 4.30 -7.00 -0.88
C GLU A 197 5.17 -6.89 -2.14
N ASP A 198 4.89 -5.94 -3.03
CA ASP A 198 5.69 -5.66 -4.22
C ASP A 198 6.14 -4.20 -4.20
N CYS A 199 7.45 -4.00 -4.15
CA CYS A 199 8.18 -2.73 -4.16
C CYS A 199 7.74 -1.70 -3.08
N GLY A 200 7.43 -2.18 -1.87
CA GLY A 200 7.04 -1.32 -0.76
C GLY A 200 8.22 -0.64 -0.07
N TYR A 201 8.01 0.59 0.39
CA TYR A 201 9.04 1.34 1.12
C TYR A 201 9.15 0.96 2.61
N SER A 202 10.33 1.19 3.19
CA SER A 202 10.64 0.89 4.60
C SER A 202 9.96 1.86 5.58
N SER A 203 9.78 3.12 5.17
CA SER A 203 9.02 4.15 5.87
C SER A 203 8.69 5.31 4.93
N ALA A 204 7.63 6.07 5.24
CA ALA A 204 7.34 7.32 4.54
C ALA A 204 8.50 8.32 4.67
N TRP A 205 9.20 8.32 5.79
CA TRP A 205 10.39 9.15 5.98
C TRP A 205 11.50 8.82 4.99
N ASP A 206 11.85 7.54 4.83
CA ASP A 206 12.94 7.11 3.94
C ASP A 206 12.57 7.37 2.48
N GLN A 207 11.30 7.10 2.11
CA GLN A 207 10.81 7.38 0.76
C GLN A 207 10.86 8.88 0.43
N PHE A 208 10.37 9.74 1.32
CA PHE A 208 10.42 11.18 1.10
C PHE A 208 11.84 11.75 1.14
N ALA A 209 12.74 11.19 1.95
CA ALA A 209 14.15 11.57 1.95
C ALA A 209 14.82 11.24 0.61
N THR A 210 14.50 10.10 0.03
CA THR A 210 14.95 9.70 -1.31
C THR A 210 14.42 10.66 -2.37
N ASN A 211 13.11 10.90 -2.39
CA ASN A 211 12.47 11.80 -3.37
C ASN A 211 12.99 13.24 -3.25
N LEU A 212 13.20 13.72 -2.03
CA LEU A 212 13.75 15.07 -1.80
C LEU A 212 15.18 15.19 -2.38
N LYS A 213 16.00 14.16 -2.20
CA LYS A 213 17.36 14.12 -2.75
C LYS A 213 17.35 14.03 -4.28
N GLN A 214 16.50 13.16 -4.85
CA GLN A 214 16.46 12.90 -6.30
C GLN A 214 15.83 14.06 -7.07
N SER A 215 14.68 14.59 -6.61
CA SER A 215 13.91 15.60 -7.35
C SER A 215 14.35 17.03 -7.06
N PHE A 216 14.83 17.30 -5.84
CA PHE A 216 15.18 18.66 -5.41
C PHE A 216 16.65 18.84 -5.07
N HIS A 217 17.45 17.77 -5.11
CA HIS A 217 18.88 17.78 -4.72
C HIS A 217 19.14 18.36 -3.31
N MET A 218 18.17 18.19 -2.41
CA MET A 218 18.19 18.74 -1.05
C MET A 218 18.36 17.65 0.01
N PRO A 219 19.06 17.94 1.13
CA PRO A 219 19.14 17.03 2.27
C PRO A 219 17.79 16.99 3.01
N PRO A 220 17.49 15.87 3.72
CA PRO A 220 16.25 15.74 4.49
C PRO A 220 16.09 16.81 5.59
N PHE A 221 17.18 17.16 6.27
CA PHE A 221 17.17 18.20 7.30
C PHE A 221 17.48 19.58 6.69
N PRO A 222 16.74 20.64 7.07
CA PRO A 222 15.61 20.69 8.04
C PRO A 222 14.22 20.48 7.42
N ILE A 223 14.10 20.41 6.11
CA ILE A 223 12.86 20.51 5.35
C ILE A 223 11.90 19.35 5.68
N LEU A 224 12.38 18.12 5.60
CA LEU A 224 11.58 16.93 5.86
C LEU A 224 11.13 16.86 7.32
N ASN A 225 11.97 17.34 8.25
CA ASN A 225 11.60 17.48 9.66
C ASN A 225 10.42 18.43 9.83
N SER A 226 10.48 19.60 9.17
CA SER A 226 9.42 20.60 9.23
C SER A 226 8.13 20.09 8.60
N ALA A 227 8.21 19.43 7.43
CA ALA A 227 7.06 18.79 6.77
C ALA A 227 6.42 17.73 7.69
N SER A 228 7.23 16.86 8.30
CA SER A 228 6.73 15.82 9.23
C SER A 228 6.04 16.43 10.48
N ILE A 229 6.55 17.54 11.02
CA ILE A 229 5.91 18.26 12.14
C ILE A 229 4.58 18.87 11.69
N VAL A 230 4.54 19.48 10.51
CA VAL A 230 3.29 20.04 9.95
C VAL A 230 2.25 18.95 9.73
N THR A 231 2.65 17.84 9.11
CA THR A 231 1.78 16.66 8.90
C THR A 231 1.21 16.16 10.22
N ARG A 232 2.05 16.03 11.26
CA ARG A 232 1.59 15.60 12.59
C ARG A 232 0.57 16.55 13.20
N LYS A 233 0.77 17.86 13.06
CA LYS A 233 -0.18 18.86 13.59
C LYS A 233 -1.51 18.88 12.85
N ARG A 234 -1.49 18.61 11.54
CA ARG A 234 -2.69 18.67 10.69
C ARG A 234 -3.47 17.35 10.68
N TYR A 235 -2.77 16.23 10.65
CA TYR A 235 -3.33 14.92 10.33
C TYR A 235 -3.12 13.87 11.42
N GLY A 236 -2.42 14.24 12.50
CA GLY A 236 -2.24 13.39 13.68
C GLY A 236 -1.11 12.35 13.56
N TRP A 237 -0.33 12.34 12.46
CA TRP A 237 0.79 11.42 12.27
C TRP A 237 2.00 12.12 11.62
N GLY A 238 3.20 11.60 11.85
CA GLY A 238 4.43 12.09 11.26
C GLY A 238 5.13 11.02 10.42
N PHE A 239 5.96 11.42 9.47
CA PHE A 239 6.58 10.53 8.47
C PHE A 239 7.36 9.35 9.06
N LYS A 240 7.93 9.48 10.27
CA LYS A 240 8.65 8.39 10.96
C LYS A 240 7.72 7.39 11.65
N GLU A 241 6.45 7.69 11.77
CA GLU A 241 5.43 6.79 12.32
C GLU A 241 4.97 5.82 11.25
N ALA A 242 4.74 6.30 10.02
CA ALA A 242 4.42 5.47 8.85
C ALA A 242 5.66 4.63 8.46
N SER A 243 5.83 3.48 9.12
CA SER A 243 7.04 2.64 9.02
C SER A 243 6.70 1.17 8.89
N SER A 244 6.94 0.62 7.69
CA SER A 244 6.83 -0.81 7.41
C SER A 244 7.78 -1.61 8.29
N VAL A 245 9.04 -1.16 8.46
CA VAL A 245 10.06 -1.81 9.30
C VAL A 245 9.58 -2.01 10.74
N LYS A 246 8.95 -1.00 11.35
CA LYS A 246 8.48 -1.10 12.74
C LYS A 246 7.31 -2.08 12.88
N GLN A 247 6.46 -2.17 11.89
CA GLN A 247 5.31 -3.08 11.91
C GLN A 247 5.73 -4.51 11.55
N LEU A 248 6.63 -4.68 10.57
CA LEU A 248 7.19 -5.97 10.21
C LEU A 248 7.88 -6.68 11.38
N ALA A 249 8.55 -5.92 12.27
CA ALA A 249 9.15 -6.47 13.49
C ALA A 249 8.14 -7.14 14.44
N LYS A 250 6.85 -6.79 14.34
CA LYS A 250 5.75 -7.37 15.11
C LYS A 250 5.05 -8.51 14.36
N SER A 251 5.15 -8.52 13.01
CA SER A 251 4.41 -9.43 12.13
C SER A 251 4.90 -10.87 12.24
N GLU A 252 3.97 -11.79 12.51
CA GLU A 252 4.24 -13.23 12.60
C GLU A 252 3.72 -14.02 11.39
N ARG A 253 2.77 -13.44 10.62
CA ARG A 253 2.17 -14.10 9.45
C ARG A 253 3.19 -14.23 8.31
N PRO A 254 3.12 -15.32 7.51
CA PRO A 254 3.93 -15.49 6.31
C PRO A 254 3.89 -14.29 5.36
N MET A 255 5.03 -13.97 4.72
CA MET A 255 5.12 -12.85 3.78
C MET A 255 6.07 -13.15 2.63
N LEU A 256 5.59 -12.86 1.40
CA LEU A 256 6.40 -12.82 0.19
C LEU A 256 6.78 -11.36 -0.10
N PHE A 257 8.08 -11.11 -0.28
CA PHE A 257 8.65 -9.82 -0.65
C PHE A 257 9.09 -9.84 -2.11
N ILE A 258 8.57 -8.93 -2.93
CA ILE A 258 8.90 -8.79 -4.35
C ILE A 258 9.50 -7.40 -4.56
N HIS A 259 10.57 -7.30 -5.37
CA HIS A 259 11.12 -6.00 -5.74
C HIS A 259 11.94 -6.08 -7.03
N GLY A 260 11.82 -5.09 -7.89
CA GLY A 260 12.71 -4.93 -9.04
C GLY A 260 14.05 -4.34 -8.63
N ASP A 261 15.16 -4.89 -9.11
CA ASP A 261 16.50 -4.39 -8.78
C ASP A 261 16.93 -3.12 -9.55
N ALA A 262 16.12 -2.74 -10.57
CA ALA A 262 16.26 -1.48 -11.29
C ALA A 262 15.24 -0.41 -10.81
N ASP A 263 14.58 -0.63 -9.66
CA ASP A 263 13.67 0.35 -9.07
C ASP A 263 14.48 1.53 -8.48
N ASP A 264 14.33 2.69 -9.09
CA ASP A 264 14.94 3.95 -8.66
C ASP A 264 13.95 4.87 -7.94
N PHE A 265 12.64 4.60 -7.99
CA PHE A 265 11.61 5.38 -7.30
C PHE A 265 11.43 4.96 -5.84
N VAL A 266 11.31 3.65 -5.57
CA VAL A 266 11.49 3.03 -4.26
C VAL A 266 12.77 2.20 -4.34
N PRO A 267 13.92 2.73 -3.93
CA PRO A 267 15.20 2.08 -4.17
C PRO A 267 15.24 0.63 -3.67
N PHE A 268 15.89 -0.23 -4.44
CA PHE A 268 15.97 -1.67 -4.18
C PHE A 268 16.45 -2.05 -2.77
N ASP A 269 17.23 -1.19 -2.10
CA ASP A 269 17.67 -1.42 -0.72
C ASP A 269 16.51 -1.47 0.29
N HIS A 270 15.31 -0.93 -0.06
CA HIS A 270 14.11 -1.06 0.75
C HIS A 270 13.66 -2.52 0.89
N LEU A 271 13.84 -3.36 -0.13
CA LEU A 271 13.61 -4.81 -0.01
C LEU A 271 14.34 -5.38 1.21
N TRP A 272 15.64 -5.12 1.30
CA TRP A 272 16.46 -5.68 2.37
C TRP A 272 16.16 -5.10 3.74
N LYS A 273 15.82 -3.80 3.81
CA LYS A 273 15.36 -3.17 5.04
C LYS A 273 14.09 -3.86 5.56
N ASN A 274 13.10 -4.07 4.68
CA ASN A 274 11.83 -4.69 5.00
C ASN A 274 12.01 -6.18 5.34
N TYR A 275 12.68 -6.93 4.47
CA TYR A 275 12.92 -8.36 4.67
C TYR A 275 13.65 -8.66 5.98
N ASN A 276 14.70 -7.90 6.29
CA ASN A 276 15.48 -8.10 7.52
C ASN A 276 14.71 -7.67 8.78
N ALA A 277 13.82 -6.69 8.68
CA ALA A 277 12.98 -6.26 9.80
C ALA A 277 11.96 -7.31 10.23
N LYS A 278 11.51 -8.16 9.31
CA LYS A 278 10.63 -9.28 9.64
C LYS A 278 11.46 -10.43 10.21
N THR A 279 11.48 -10.52 11.55
CA THR A 279 12.28 -11.53 12.27
C THR A 279 11.49 -12.77 12.68
N LYS A 280 10.15 -12.75 12.55
CA LYS A 280 9.25 -13.83 12.95
C LYS A 280 8.43 -14.34 11.78
N GLY A 281 8.00 -15.60 11.86
CA GLY A 281 7.18 -16.27 10.84
C GLY A 281 7.93 -16.54 9.53
N TYR A 282 7.25 -17.27 8.65
CA TYR A 282 7.81 -17.62 7.34
C TYR A 282 7.93 -16.38 6.44
N LYS A 283 9.04 -16.29 5.71
CA LYS A 283 9.26 -15.26 4.70
C LYS A 283 10.10 -15.77 3.55
N GLU A 284 9.78 -15.30 2.37
CA GLU A 284 10.60 -15.49 1.18
C GLU A 284 10.66 -14.21 0.36
N TYR A 285 11.58 -14.11 -0.58
CA TYR A 285 11.70 -12.98 -1.46
C TYR A 285 11.92 -13.40 -2.91
N TRP A 286 11.58 -12.49 -3.80
CA TRP A 286 11.93 -12.59 -5.22
C TRP A 286 12.41 -11.23 -5.74
N VAL A 287 13.59 -11.24 -6.36
CA VAL A 287 14.13 -10.09 -7.09
C VAL A 287 13.73 -10.22 -8.55
N ALA A 288 12.92 -9.29 -9.04
CA ALA A 288 12.54 -9.19 -10.44
C ALA A 288 13.66 -8.45 -11.21
N GLU A 289 14.59 -9.20 -11.79
CA GLU A 289 15.82 -8.67 -12.41
C GLU A 289 15.51 -7.62 -13.49
N GLY A 290 16.10 -6.43 -13.37
CA GLY A 290 15.93 -5.30 -14.29
C GLY A 290 14.50 -4.76 -14.34
N ALA A 291 13.60 -5.11 -13.41
CA ALA A 291 12.30 -4.48 -13.30
C ALA A 291 12.44 -3.13 -12.60
N VAL A 292 11.79 -2.11 -13.16
CA VAL A 292 11.65 -0.78 -12.55
C VAL A 292 10.46 -0.77 -11.59
N HIS A 293 10.17 0.38 -10.97
CA HIS A 293 9.11 0.53 -9.98
C HIS A 293 7.75 0.01 -10.45
N ALA A 294 7.12 -0.85 -9.63
CA ALA A 294 5.80 -1.45 -9.86
C ALA A 294 5.67 -2.19 -11.22
N ASN A 295 6.78 -2.69 -11.76
CA ASN A 295 6.82 -3.33 -13.09
C ASN A 295 7.18 -4.82 -13.04
N SER A 296 7.28 -5.42 -11.85
CA SER A 296 7.65 -6.84 -11.68
C SER A 296 6.68 -7.76 -12.43
N TYR A 297 5.36 -7.52 -12.29
CA TYR A 297 4.34 -8.27 -13.00
C TYR A 297 4.39 -8.04 -14.53
N ALA A 298 4.44 -6.78 -14.99
CA ALA A 298 4.42 -6.47 -16.41
C ALA A 298 5.63 -7.04 -17.14
N LYS A 299 6.80 -7.10 -16.46
CA LYS A 299 8.02 -7.67 -17.04
C LYS A 299 8.03 -9.20 -17.02
N TYR A 300 7.47 -9.82 -15.99
CA TYR A 300 7.52 -11.26 -15.76
C TYR A 300 6.15 -11.83 -15.35
N PRO A 301 5.09 -11.72 -16.15
CA PRO A 301 3.73 -12.04 -15.71
C PRO A 301 3.55 -13.51 -15.31
N GLU A 302 4.15 -14.44 -16.04
CA GLU A 302 4.08 -15.88 -15.73
C GLU A 302 4.87 -16.23 -14.48
N GLU A 303 6.10 -15.71 -14.36
CA GLU A 303 6.94 -15.95 -13.18
C GLU A 303 6.35 -15.33 -11.92
N TYR A 304 5.85 -14.10 -12.02
CA TYR A 304 5.14 -13.42 -10.93
C TYR A 304 3.96 -14.26 -10.44
N THR A 305 3.09 -14.65 -11.36
CA THR A 305 1.93 -15.51 -11.09
C THR A 305 2.35 -16.83 -10.44
N ARG A 306 3.40 -17.48 -10.97
CA ARG A 306 3.94 -18.72 -10.42
C ARG A 306 4.50 -18.53 -9.00
N ARG A 307 5.24 -17.43 -8.73
CA ARG A 307 5.81 -17.12 -7.41
C ARG A 307 4.71 -16.91 -6.37
N VAL A 308 3.71 -16.10 -6.68
CA VAL A 308 2.58 -15.87 -5.79
C VAL A 308 1.81 -17.19 -5.55
N SER A 309 1.53 -17.97 -6.59
CA SER A 309 0.85 -19.27 -6.46
C SER A 309 1.62 -20.25 -5.55
N ASN A 310 2.93 -20.37 -5.75
CA ASN A 310 3.78 -21.24 -4.94
C ASN A 310 3.81 -20.81 -3.47
N PHE A 311 3.92 -19.50 -3.22
CA PHE A 311 3.86 -18.95 -1.88
C PHE A 311 2.53 -19.28 -1.18
N LEU A 312 1.40 -19.05 -1.85
CA LEU A 312 0.07 -19.37 -1.30
C LEU A 312 -0.07 -20.86 -1.00
N LYS A 313 0.45 -21.72 -1.91
CA LYS A 313 0.49 -23.17 -1.69
C LYS A 313 1.33 -23.51 -0.48
N THR A 314 2.53 -22.95 -0.34
CA THR A 314 3.41 -23.18 0.82
C THR A 314 2.69 -22.83 2.12
N VAL A 315 1.99 -21.69 2.18
CA VAL A 315 1.24 -21.29 3.37
C VAL A 315 0.10 -22.28 3.68
N LYS A 316 -0.62 -22.75 2.67
CA LYS A 316 -1.67 -23.78 2.84
C LYS A 316 -1.09 -25.11 3.33
N ASP A 317 0.05 -25.52 2.78
CA ASP A 317 0.77 -26.74 3.19
C ASP A 317 1.23 -26.63 4.66
N MET A 318 1.72 -25.46 5.10
CA MET A 318 2.07 -25.19 6.51
C MET A 318 0.86 -25.32 7.45
N ILE A 319 -0.31 -24.80 7.04
CA ILE A 319 -1.55 -24.92 7.80
C ILE A 319 -1.96 -26.40 7.92
N ALA A 320 -1.96 -27.14 6.81
CA ALA A 320 -2.32 -28.55 6.77
C ALA A 320 -1.36 -29.43 7.61
N ALA A 321 -0.06 -29.08 7.64
CA ALA A 321 0.95 -29.77 8.43
C ALA A 321 1.00 -29.35 9.90
N GLY A 322 0.20 -28.36 10.34
CA GLY A 322 0.25 -27.83 11.71
C GLY A 322 1.52 -27.04 12.06
N THR A 323 2.29 -26.61 11.05
CA THR A 323 3.53 -25.83 11.19
C THR A 323 3.33 -24.33 10.97
N TYR A 324 2.09 -23.91 10.68
CA TYR A 324 1.74 -22.52 10.56
C TYR A 324 1.92 -21.80 11.91
N PRO A 325 2.50 -20.57 11.95
CA PRO A 325 2.71 -19.86 13.20
C PRO A 325 1.35 -19.64 13.91
N ASN A 326 1.09 -20.42 14.92
CA ASN A 326 0.00 -20.19 15.85
C ASN A 326 0.45 -19.14 16.87
N LYS A 327 -0.44 -18.22 17.23
CA LYS A 327 -0.21 -17.26 18.32
C LYS A 327 0.08 -17.96 19.63
#